data_88744c986093bf43ca283aee42a31ea4
#
_entry.id   88744c986093bf43ca283aee42a31ea4
#
_cell.length_a   1.000
_cell.length_b   1.000
_cell.length_c   1.000
_cell.angle_alpha   90.00
_cell.angle_beta   90.00
_cell.angle_gamma   90.00
#
_symmetry.space_group_name_H-M   'P 1'
#
loop_
_entity.id
_entity.type
_entity.pdbx_description
1 polymer ?
#
loop_
_entity_poly.entity_id
_entity_poly.type
_entity_poly.pdbx_seq_one_letter_code
_entity_poly.pdbx_strand_id
1 'polypeptide(L)'
;MDLTLDDDQLLLAESARQLFERTYTTESAREAEDTPDGFSADLWKQAVELGWPGIALPEDCGGAGYGALELSVLAEELGRGAATLPLLSSYAATLPLLWAGSEALQARWLAPLAAGEAIAALTVTGPRGGERLDVSAAADGWRLSGTKVAVPFGAVADVFVVSVDLDAPSLVMIAADAPGIARARHDTFAPTPYASVTFDQVVVTPDDVVGDAAVLERALAHQTVVDTAYAVGLAGGALALAVDHATNREQFGRPIGVNQAVSHQCVDMRVEIDAMRVLTLQAAWRLDRYDADPDGAARAVALANAYARDVLPGIFTRAHQVHGAIGFTMEYDLQLYTRRAKAYELTGGGAARHLEQVAHSLGL
;
A
#
# COMPACT_ATOMS: atom_id res chain seq x y z
N MET A 1 -14.96 20.22 7.34
CA MET A 1 -14.14 19.42 6.42
C MET A 1 -15.00 19.13 5.22
N ASP A 2 -14.56 19.54 4.05
CA ASP A 2 -15.13 19.13 2.76
C ASP A 2 -14.24 18.01 2.22
N LEU A 3 -14.83 16.90 1.82
CA LEU A 3 -14.16 15.74 1.21
C LEU A 3 -14.57 15.55 -0.25
N THR A 4 -15.22 16.55 -0.82
CA THR A 4 -15.45 16.60 -2.27
C THR A 4 -14.10 16.78 -2.96
N LEU A 5 -13.79 15.90 -3.90
CA LEU A 5 -12.56 16.03 -4.69
C LEU A 5 -12.63 17.32 -5.51
N ASP A 6 -11.54 18.07 -5.53
CA ASP A 6 -11.39 19.23 -6.39
C ASP A 6 -11.07 18.84 -7.84
N ASP A 7 -10.96 19.85 -8.72
CA ASP A 7 -10.77 19.63 -10.15
C ASP A 7 -9.44 18.91 -10.46
N ASP A 8 -8.36 19.20 -9.71
CA ASP A 8 -7.05 18.57 -9.90
C ASP A 8 -7.08 17.10 -9.46
N GLN A 9 -7.74 16.81 -8.33
CA GLN A 9 -7.91 15.46 -7.83
C GLN A 9 -8.81 14.60 -8.75
N LEU A 10 -9.85 15.20 -9.32
CA LEU A 10 -10.70 14.55 -10.33
C LEU A 10 -9.92 14.27 -11.61
N LEU A 11 -9.10 15.21 -12.06
CA LEU A 11 -8.26 15.06 -13.24
C LEU A 11 -7.20 13.95 -13.02
N LEU A 12 -6.60 13.87 -11.83
CA LEU A 12 -5.66 12.81 -11.45
C LEU A 12 -6.33 11.44 -11.52
N ALA A 13 -7.52 11.29 -10.92
CA ALA A 13 -8.28 10.04 -10.96
C ALA A 13 -8.63 9.63 -12.38
N GLU A 14 -9.11 10.56 -13.20
CA GLU A 14 -9.51 10.32 -14.59
C GLU A 14 -8.31 9.95 -15.45
N SER A 15 -7.18 10.65 -15.31
CA SER A 15 -5.93 10.35 -16.02
C SER A 15 -5.41 8.96 -15.71
N ALA A 16 -5.42 8.56 -14.42
CA ALA A 16 -5.02 7.23 -14.00
C ALA A 16 -5.96 6.15 -14.58
N ARG A 17 -7.27 6.37 -14.50
CA ARG A 17 -8.27 5.45 -15.06
C ARG A 17 -8.09 5.24 -16.56
N GLN A 18 -7.93 6.32 -17.31
CA GLN A 18 -7.69 6.26 -18.76
C GLN A 18 -6.39 5.54 -19.10
N LEU A 19 -5.35 5.67 -18.27
CA LEU A 19 -4.12 4.92 -18.45
C LEU A 19 -4.38 3.41 -18.33
N PHE A 20 -5.07 2.97 -17.26
CA PHE A 20 -5.38 1.56 -17.05
C PHE A 20 -6.26 1.00 -18.16
N GLU A 21 -7.31 1.71 -18.56
CA GLU A 21 -8.20 1.27 -19.64
C GLU A 21 -7.49 1.09 -20.98
N ARG A 22 -6.46 1.90 -21.27
CA ARG A 22 -5.73 1.84 -22.55
C ARG A 22 -4.57 0.87 -22.56
N THR A 23 -3.87 0.71 -21.43
CA THR A 23 -2.53 0.10 -21.43
C THR A 23 -2.36 -1.05 -20.44
N TYR A 24 -3.28 -1.21 -19.48
CA TYR A 24 -3.14 -2.23 -18.44
C TYR A 24 -4.43 -3.00 -18.24
N THR A 25 -4.52 -4.12 -18.93
CA THR A 25 -5.67 -5.05 -18.88
C THR A 25 -5.51 -6.06 -17.74
N THR A 26 -6.56 -6.83 -17.45
CA THR A 26 -6.50 -7.95 -16.50
C THR A 26 -5.54 -9.06 -16.97
N GLU A 27 -5.29 -9.19 -18.29
CA GLU A 27 -4.24 -10.06 -18.83
C GLU A 27 -2.86 -9.52 -18.48
N SER A 28 -2.61 -8.21 -18.66
CA SER A 28 -1.37 -7.56 -18.23
C SER A 28 -1.13 -7.69 -16.71
N ALA A 29 -2.20 -7.68 -15.91
CA ALA A 29 -2.10 -7.91 -14.47
C ALA A 29 -1.63 -9.34 -14.12
N ARG A 30 -2.08 -10.36 -14.91
CA ARG A 30 -1.60 -11.75 -14.76
C ARG A 30 -0.16 -11.91 -15.21
N GLU A 31 0.18 -11.35 -16.38
CA GLU A 31 1.55 -11.38 -16.88
C GLU A 31 2.53 -10.73 -15.91
N ALA A 32 2.14 -9.62 -15.28
CA ALA A 32 2.95 -8.92 -14.29
C ALA A 32 3.26 -9.78 -13.05
N GLU A 33 2.33 -10.63 -12.61
CA GLU A 33 2.53 -11.55 -11.48
C GLU A 33 3.62 -12.59 -11.77
N ASP A 34 3.75 -13.02 -13.03
CA ASP A 34 4.71 -14.04 -13.48
C ASP A 34 6.10 -13.45 -13.77
N THR A 35 6.26 -12.12 -13.76
CA THR A 35 7.57 -11.50 -13.96
C THR A 35 8.50 -11.73 -12.76
N PRO A 36 9.83 -11.73 -12.96
CA PRO A 36 10.79 -11.81 -11.85
C PRO A 36 10.60 -10.72 -10.79
N ASP A 37 10.21 -9.51 -11.22
CA ASP A 37 10.02 -8.35 -10.36
C ASP A 37 8.64 -8.31 -9.70
N GLY A 38 7.65 -9.06 -10.24
CA GLY A 38 6.28 -9.15 -9.74
C GLY A 38 5.41 -7.93 -10.04
N PHE A 39 5.84 -7.11 -11.02
CA PHE A 39 5.06 -5.98 -11.53
C PHE A 39 5.41 -5.69 -12.99
N SER A 40 4.57 -4.89 -13.66
CA SER A 40 4.79 -4.48 -15.05
C SER A 40 5.82 -3.35 -15.13
N ALA A 41 6.98 -3.62 -15.74
CA ALA A 41 7.99 -2.61 -15.99
C ALA A 41 7.48 -1.50 -16.92
N ASP A 42 6.63 -1.82 -17.89
CA ASP A 42 6.03 -0.84 -18.80
C ASP A 42 5.06 0.09 -18.08
N LEU A 43 4.23 -0.46 -17.16
CA LEU A 43 3.35 0.36 -16.33
C LEU A 43 4.16 1.23 -15.36
N TRP A 44 5.23 0.70 -14.77
CA TRP A 44 6.12 1.49 -13.92
C TRP A 44 6.74 2.65 -14.68
N LYS A 45 7.23 2.41 -15.89
CA LYS A 45 7.78 3.46 -16.74
C LYS A 45 6.75 4.55 -17.03
N GLN A 46 5.51 4.19 -17.34
CA GLN A 46 4.43 5.15 -17.57
C GLN A 46 4.09 5.94 -16.29
N ALA A 47 4.09 5.27 -15.12
CA ALA A 47 3.91 5.92 -13.83
C ALA A 47 5.01 6.95 -13.54
N VAL A 48 6.26 6.63 -13.88
CA VAL A 48 7.41 7.53 -13.78
C VAL A 48 7.26 8.73 -14.72
N GLU A 49 6.91 8.51 -15.98
CA GLU A 49 6.66 9.58 -16.97
C GLU A 49 5.54 10.55 -16.54
N LEU A 50 4.57 10.05 -15.75
CA LEU A 50 3.48 10.84 -15.17
C LEU A 50 3.85 11.49 -13.81
N GLY A 51 5.05 11.26 -13.30
CA GLY A 51 5.51 11.82 -12.03
C GLY A 51 4.88 11.19 -10.78
N TRP A 52 4.25 10.01 -10.90
CA TRP A 52 3.56 9.37 -9.77
C TRP A 52 4.46 9.05 -8.58
N PRO A 53 5.73 8.60 -8.75
CA PRO A 53 6.61 8.32 -7.60
C PRO A 53 6.84 9.53 -6.70
N GLY A 54 6.92 10.73 -7.28
CA GLY A 54 7.12 11.98 -6.56
C GLY A 54 5.84 12.73 -6.20
N ILE A 55 4.64 12.20 -6.48
CA ILE A 55 3.39 12.97 -6.36
C ILE A 55 3.20 13.59 -4.97
N ALA A 56 3.47 12.83 -3.91
CA ALA A 56 3.31 13.26 -2.53
C ALA A 56 4.65 13.61 -1.84
N LEU A 57 5.68 13.95 -2.63
CA LEU A 57 6.96 14.45 -2.14
C LEU A 57 7.09 15.95 -2.44
N PRO A 58 7.84 16.71 -1.64
CA PRO A 58 8.04 18.14 -1.84
C PRO A 58 8.69 18.49 -3.19
N GLU A 59 8.39 19.69 -3.72
CA GLU A 59 8.93 20.18 -5.00
C GLU A 59 10.46 20.35 -4.97
N ASP A 60 11.03 20.71 -3.82
CA ASP A 60 12.47 20.93 -3.66
C ASP A 60 13.29 19.65 -3.78
N CYS A 61 12.67 18.47 -3.64
CA CYS A 61 13.32 17.19 -3.92
C CYS A 61 12.86 16.55 -5.26
N GLY A 62 12.19 17.31 -6.12
CA GLY A 62 11.72 16.87 -7.43
C GLY A 62 10.33 16.21 -7.42
N GLY A 63 9.60 16.32 -6.33
CA GLY A 63 8.20 15.88 -6.23
C GLY A 63 7.21 16.92 -6.75
N ALA A 64 5.91 16.59 -6.66
CA ALA A 64 4.82 17.49 -7.10
C ALA A 64 4.22 18.32 -5.94
N GLY A 65 4.63 18.09 -4.70
CA GLY A 65 4.17 18.86 -3.54
C GLY A 65 2.74 18.56 -3.07
N TYR A 66 2.11 17.52 -3.62
CA TYR A 66 0.81 17.04 -3.13
C TYR A 66 0.96 16.28 -1.80
N GLY A 67 -0.13 15.65 -1.34
CA GLY A 67 -0.17 14.96 -0.06
C GLY A 67 -0.64 13.51 -0.12
N ALA A 68 -0.92 12.97 1.07
CA ALA A 68 -1.51 11.64 1.21
C ALA A 68 -2.92 11.58 0.59
N LEU A 69 -3.62 12.70 0.48
CA LEU A 69 -4.96 12.75 -0.11
C LEU A 69 -4.90 12.44 -1.62
N GLU A 70 -4.06 13.13 -2.39
CA GLU A 70 -3.90 12.90 -3.82
C GLU A 70 -3.31 11.52 -4.12
N LEU A 71 -2.34 11.08 -3.31
CA LEU A 71 -1.82 9.72 -3.44
C LEU A 71 -2.89 8.65 -3.12
N SER A 72 -3.82 8.93 -2.21
CA SER A 72 -4.95 8.03 -1.94
C SER A 72 -5.94 7.97 -3.10
N VAL A 73 -6.18 9.09 -3.80
CA VAL A 73 -6.97 9.11 -5.03
C VAL A 73 -6.33 8.22 -6.11
N LEU A 74 -5.03 8.34 -6.29
CA LEU A 74 -4.28 7.50 -7.23
C LEU A 74 -4.27 6.03 -6.79
N ALA A 75 -4.08 5.75 -5.51
CA ALA A 75 -4.09 4.40 -4.96
C ALA A 75 -5.44 3.69 -5.19
N GLU A 76 -6.56 4.41 -5.10
CA GLU A 76 -7.87 3.85 -5.42
C GLU A 76 -7.95 3.42 -6.90
N GLU A 77 -7.45 4.21 -7.82
CA GLU A 77 -7.46 3.84 -9.25
C GLU A 77 -6.48 2.68 -9.54
N LEU A 78 -5.31 2.61 -8.87
CA LEU A 78 -4.44 1.43 -8.91
C LEU A 78 -5.18 0.16 -8.46
N GLY A 79 -5.91 0.25 -7.36
CA GLY A 79 -6.73 -0.87 -6.86
C GLY A 79 -7.85 -1.26 -7.82
N ARG A 80 -8.53 -0.29 -8.43
CA ARG A 80 -9.59 -0.50 -9.42
C ARG A 80 -9.07 -1.24 -10.65
N GLY A 81 -7.84 -0.93 -11.09
CA GLY A 81 -7.16 -1.64 -12.18
C GLY A 81 -6.50 -2.96 -11.75
N ALA A 82 -6.59 -3.36 -10.49
CA ALA A 82 -5.83 -4.48 -9.92
C ALA A 82 -4.32 -4.39 -10.22
N ALA A 83 -3.77 -3.18 -10.32
CA ALA A 83 -2.38 -2.94 -10.64
C ALA A 83 -1.49 -3.13 -9.40
N THR A 84 -0.34 -3.76 -9.60
CA THR A 84 0.69 -3.94 -8.57
C THR A 84 1.93 -3.16 -8.99
N LEU A 85 2.29 -2.13 -8.22
CA LEU A 85 3.48 -1.30 -8.43
C LEU A 85 4.17 -1.02 -7.09
N PRO A 86 5.49 -0.78 -7.07
CA PRO A 86 6.21 -0.43 -5.84
C PRO A 86 5.86 0.96 -5.29
N LEU A 87 4.99 1.72 -5.96
CA LEU A 87 4.65 3.10 -5.69
C LEU A 87 4.28 3.37 -4.22
N LEU A 88 3.27 2.67 -3.69
CA LEU A 88 2.72 2.94 -2.37
C LEU A 88 3.68 2.55 -1.24
N SER A 89 4.40 1.43 -1.39
CA SER A 89 5.39 0.98 -0.42
C SER A 89 6.65 1.84 -0.45
N SER A 90 7.10 2.25 -1.63
CA SER A 90 8.26 3.14 -1.78
C SER A 90 7.98 4.53 -1.21
N TYR A 91 6.77 5.08 -1.43
CA TYR A 91 6.35 6.32 -0.78
C TYR A 91 6.51 6.26 0.74
N ALA A 92 5.88 5.28 1.39
CA ALA A 92 5.94 5.18 2.85
C ALA A 92 7.36 4.96 3.38
N ALA A 93 8.20 4.21 2.63
CA ALA A 93 9.60 4.01 2.96
C ALA A 93 10.45 5.27 2.78
N THR A 94 10.04 6.21 1.92
CA THR A 94 10.74 7.47 1.68
C THR A 94 10.49 8.50 2.80
N LEU A 95 9.35 8.45 3.46
CA LEU A 95 8.96 9.44 4.46
C LEU A 95 9.92 9.60 5.65
N PRO A 96 10.47 8.53 6.25
CA PRO A 96 11.48 8.67 7.31
C PRO A 96 12.72 9.46 6.84
N LEU A 97 13.19 9.20 5.63
CA LEU A 97 14.29 9.96 5.04
C LEU A 97 13.94 11.46 4.91
N LEU A 98 12.75 11.75 4.40
CA LEU A 98 12.26 13.12 4.22
C LEU A 98 12.18 13.88 5.55
N TRP A 99 11.69 13.23 6.62
CA TRP A 99 11.43 13.90 7.90
C TRP A 99 12.64 13.96 8.83
N ALA A 100 13.53 12.96 8.80
CA ALA A 100 14.59 12.82 9.80
C ALA A 100 15.93 12.34 9.23
N GLY A 101 16.07 12.20 7.91
CA GLY A 101 17.33 11.85 7.28
C GLY A 101 18.35 12.98 7.34
N SER A 102 19.65 12.65 7.41
CA SER A 102 20.72 13.62 7.28
C SER A 102 20.71 14.29 5.90
N GLU A 103 21.21 15.53 5.80
CA GLU A 103 21.31 16.25 4.50
C GLU A 103 22.02 15.41 3.43
N ALA A 104 23.03 14.64 3.82
CA ALA A 104 23.78 13.77 2.91
C ALA A 104 22.92 12.63 2.36
N LEU A 105 22.11 11.97 3.21
CA LEU A 105 21.18 10.93 2.79
C LEU A 105 20.04 11.51 1.92
N GLN A 106 19.48 12.63 2.32
CA GLN A 106 18.45 13.32 1.55
C GLN A 106 18.96 13.71 0.17
N ALA A 107 20.13 14.33 0.08
CA ALA A 107 20.76 14.70 -1.19
C ALA A 107 21.05 13.49 -2.10
N ARG A 108 21.36 12.34 -1.50
CA ARG A 108 21.63 11.11 -2.25
C ARG A 108 20.38 10.44 -2.79
N TRP A 109 19.28 10.40 -2.02
CA TRP A 109 18.18 9.48 -2.29
C TRP A 109 16.86 10.15 -2.64
N LEU A 110 16.55 11.39 -2.15
CA LEU A 110 15.21 11.96 -2.37
C LEU A 110 14.90 12.18 -3.85
N ALA A 111 15.81 12.78 -4.61
CA ALA A 111 15.57 13.04 -6.03
C ALA A 111 15.43 11.74 -6.85
N PRO A 112 16.30 10.71 -6.73
CA PRO A 112 16.08 9.43 -7.40
C PRO A 112 14.78 8.72 -7.01
N LEU A 113 14.37 8.80 -5.74
CA LEU A 113 13.10 8.22 -5.27
C LEU A 113 11.89 8.98 -5.83
N ALA A 114 11.93 10.31 -5.83
CA ALA A 114 10.89 11.15 -6.42
C ALA A 114 10.75 10.95 -7.94
N ALA A 115 11.88 10.74 -8.63
CA ALA A 115 11.91 10.44 -10.06
C ALA A 115 11.53 8.98 -10.41
N GLY A 116 11.39 8.08 -9.41
CA GLY A 116 11.16 6.65 -9.64
C GLY A 116 12.35 5.91 -10.24
N GLU A 117 13.54 6.50 -10.21
CA GLU A 117 14.81 5.90 -10.59
C GLU A 117 15.34 4.95 -9.52
N ALA A 118 14.85 5.11 -8.28
CA ALA A 118 15.13 4.22 -7.15
C ALA A 118 13.82 3.82 -6.46
N ILE A 119 13.82 2.62 -5.86
CA ILE A 119 12.71 2.06 -5.09
C ILE A 119 13.18 1.89 -3.64
N ALA A 120 12.43 2.44 -2.68
CA ALA A 120 12.65 2.21 -1.27
C ALA A 120 11.74 1.10 -0.74
N ALA A 121 12.22 0.34 0.25
CA ALA A 121 11.40 -0.65 0.95
C ALA A 121 11.54 -0.53 2.47
N LEU A 122 10.39 -0.47 3.17
CA LEU A 122 10.33 -0.44 4.63
C LEU A 122 10.38 -1.87 5.18
N THR A 123 11.36 -2.16 6.03
CA THR A 123 11.59 -3.50 6.59
C THR A 123 11.34 -3.52 8.10
N VAL A 124 10.14 -3.90 8.50
CA VAL A 124 9.69 -3.83 9.89
C VAL A 124 9.63 -5.21 10.54
N THR A 125 9.08 -6.20 9.83
CA THR A 125 8.70 -7.49 10.41
C THR A 125 9.86 -8.49 10.40
N GLY A 126 10.18 -9.06 11.56
CA GLY A 126 11.09 -10.22 11.66
C GLY A 126 10.34 -11.56 11.48
N PRO A 127 11.06 -12.69 11.37
CA PRO A 127 10.47 -14.01 11.39
C PRO A 127 9.56 -14.20 12.62
N ARG A 128 8.43 -14.91 12.47
CA ARG A 128 7.41 -15.10 13.52
C ARG A 128 6.75 -13.81 14.05
N GLY A 129 6.89 -12.70 13.30
CA GLY A 129 6.16 -11.46 13.60
C GLY A 129 6.76 -10.55 14.66
N GLY A 130 7.97 -10.82 15.16
CA GLY A 130 8.53 -10.00 16.24
C GLY A 130 10.02 -10.10 16.48
N GLU A 131 10.74 -10.84 15.64
CA GLU A 131 12.18 -10.98 15.83
C GLU A 131 12.91 -9.70 15.41
N ARG A 132 13.72 -9.20 16.32
CA ARG A 132 14.60 -8.05 16.10
C ARG A 132 15.86 -8.50 15.40
N LEU A 133 16.53 -7.58 14.72
CA LEU A 133 17.89 -7.83 14.28
C LEU A 133 18.84 -7.83 15.49
N ASP A 134 19.81 -8.70 15.47
CA ASP A 134 20.92 -8.66 16.42
C ASP A 134 21.79 -7.44 16.10
N VAL A 135 22.08 -6.65 17.14
CA VAL A 135 22.91 -5.46 17.05
C VAL A 135 24.14 -5.63 17.91
N SER A 136 25.30 -5.39 17.34
CA SER A 136 26.57 -5.39 18.06
C SER A 136 27.33 -4.08 17.80
N ALA A 137 28.09 -3.61 18.80
CA ALA A 137 28.89 -2.40 18.65
C ALA A 137 30.00 -2.59 17.62
N ALA A 138 30.27 -1.55 16.84
CA ALA A 138 31.40 -1.40 15.95
C ALA A 138 32.21 -0.15 16.32
N ALA A 139 33.36 0.07 15.71
CA ALA A 139 34.22 1.22 16.04
C ALA A 139 33.50 2.55 15.76
N ASP A 140 32.74 2.64 14.67
CA ASP A 140 32.10 3.87 14.20
C ASP A 140 30.57 3.72 14.11
N GLY A 141 29.96 2.82 14.92
CA GLY A 141 28.52 2.60 14.89
C GLY A 141 28.13 1.20 15.34
N TRP A 142 27.34 0.51 14.51
CA TRP A 142 26.77 -0.81 14.83
C TRP A 142 26.91 -1.79 13.67
N ARG A 143 26.82 -3.09 13.99
CA ARG A 143 26.67 -4.18 13.02
C ARG A 143 25.35 -4.85 13.22
N LEU A 144 24.63 -5.03 12.12
CA LEU A 144 23.32 -5.65 12.09
C LEU A 144 23.41 -7.06 11.53
N SER A 145 22.78 -8.03 12.21
CA SER A 145 22.64 -9.40 11.71
C SER A 145 21.23 -9.92 11.95
N GLY A 146 20.73 -10.74 11.03
CA GLY A 146 19.39 -11.33 11.10
C GLY A 146 18.59 -11.15 9.83
N THR A 147 17.30 -11.42 9.88
CA THR A 147 16.44 -11.41 8.70
C THR A 147 15.15 -10.64 8.97
N LYS A 148 14.77 -9.78 8.04
CA LYS A 148 13.43 -9.20 7.94
C LYS A 148 12.65 -9.95 6.87
N VAL A 149 11.36 -10.22 7.13
CA VAL A 149 10.48 -11.00 6.24
C VAL A 149 9.28 -10.17 5.79
N ALA A 150 8.58 -10.66 4.78
CA ALA A 150 7.40 -10.02 4.24
C ALA A 150 7.64 -8.55 3.82
N VAL A 151 8.84 -8.27 3.26
CA VAL A 151 9.21 -6.95 2.77
C VAL A 151 8.60 -6.76 1.38
N PRO A 152 7.61 -5.86 1.22
CA PRO A 152 7.01 -5.61 -0.08
C PRO A 152 8.08 -5.06 -1.02
N PHE A 153 8.14 -5.60 -2.24
CA PHE A 153 9.13 -5.23 -3.26
C PHE A 153 10.61 -5.30 -2.82
N GLY A 154 10.89 -6.01 -1.71
CA GLY A 154 12.24 -6.09 -1.15
C GLY A 154 13.28 -6.73 -2.09
N ALA A 155 12.85 -7.54 -3.07
CA ALA A 155 13.75 -8.13 -4.07
C ALA A 155 14.27 -7.11 -5.09
N VAL A 156 13.50 -6.04 -5.36
CA VAL A 156 13.81 -5.02 -6.37
C VAL A 156 14.18 -3.66 -5.76
N ALA A 157 14.11 -3.52 -4.44
CA ALA A 157 14.45 -2.28 -3.76
C ALA A 157 15.93 -1.90 -3.95
N ASP A 158 16.20 -0.61 -4.13
CA ASP A 158 17.56 -0.03 -4.20
C ASP A 158 18.04 0.42 -2.81
N VAL A 159 17.09 0.66 -1.89
CA VAL A 159 17.39 1.09 -0.53
C VAL A 159 16.36 0.54 0.45
N PHE A 160 16.83 0.16 1.63
CA PHE A 160 16.00 -0.31 2.74
C PHE A 160 15.95 0.72 3.86
N VAL A 161 14.75 0.97 4.38
CA VAL A 161 14.55 1.61 5.68
C VAL A 161 14.23 0.52 6.69
N VAL A 162 15.14 0.31 7.63
CA VAL A 162 15.16 -0.87 8.50
C VAL A 162 14.81 -0.46 9.92
N SER A 163 13.74 -1.05 10.47
CA SER A 163 13.44 -0.93 11.90
C SER A 163 14.38 -1.81 12.71
N VAL A 164 15.09 -1.20 13.66
CA VAL A 164 16.13 -1.83 14.47
C VAL A 164 16.16 -1.22 15.87
N ASP A 165 16.61 -1.99 16.87
CA ASP A 165 16.90 -1.46 18.21
C ASP A 165 18.42 -1.25 18.33
N LEU A 166 18.84 -0.02 18.16
CA LEU A 166 20.20 0.42 18.48
C LEU A 166 20.29 0.61 20.02
N ASP A 167 20.63 1.81 20.47
CA ASP A 167 20.50 2.18 21.90
C ASP A 167 19.04 2.46 22.27
N ALA A 168 18.21 2.72 21.28
CA ALA A 168 16.75 2.91 21.33
C ALA A 168 16.12 2.40 20.02
N PRO A 169 14.77 2.20 19.96
CA PRO A 169 14.09 1.91 18.70
C PRO A 169 14.37 2.97 17.65
N SER A 170 14.93 2.55 16.53
CA SER A 170 15.48 3.43 15.49
C SER A 170 15.08 2.94 14.09
N LEU A 171 15.16 3.84 13.12
CA LEU A 171 15.14 3.52 11.70
C LEU A 171 16.51 3.85 11.11
N VAL A 172 17.06 2.93 10.34
CA VAL A 172 18.31 3.15 9.60
C VAL A 172 18.09 2.93 8.12
N MET A 173 18.78 3.71 7.29
CA MET A 173 18.71 3.60 5.84
C MET A 173 19.94 2.89 5.31
N ILE A 174 19.75 1.84 4.52
CA ILE A 174 20.82 0.96 4.06
C ILE A 174 20.65 0.73 2.56
N ALA A 175 21.67 1.03 1.76
CA ALA A 175 21.66 0.73 0.34
C ALA A 175 21.58 -0.80 0.10
N ALA A 176 20.81 -1.23 -0.87
CA ALA A 176 20.55 -2.65 -1.10
C ALA A 176 21.77 -3.42 -1.65
N ASP A 177 22.76 -2.71 -2.14
CA ASP A 177 24.08 -3.23 -2.58
C ASP A 177 25.13 -3.24 -1.47
N ALA A 178 24.77 -2.83 -0.24
CA ALA A 178 25.70 -2.85 0.89
C ALA A 178 26.21 -4.27 1.17
N PRO A 179 27.52 -4.42 1.52
CA PRO A 179 28.08 -5.72 1.86
C PRO A 179 27.31 -6.40 3.00
N GLY A 180 26.98 -7.68 2.82
CA GLY A 180 26.25 -8.47 3.81
C GLY A 180 24.73 -8.47 3.62
N ILE A 181 24.20 -7.84 2.58
CA ILE A 181 22.78 -7.91 2.22
C ILE A 181 22.52 -9.08 1.27
N ALA A 182 21.55 -9.93 1.63
CA ALA A 182 21.00 -10.94 0.75
C ALA A 182 19.46 -10.83 0.69
N ARG A 183 18.90 -11.08 -0.48
CA ARG A 183 17.46 -10.96 -0.74
C ARG A 183 16.93 -12.24 -1.34
N ALA A 184 15.75 -12.68 -0.87
CA ALA A 184 15.05 -13.85 -1.42
C ALA A 184 13.57 -13.54 -1.58
N ARG A 185 13.09 -13.53 -2.82
CA ARG A 185 11.66 -13.42 -3.13
C ARG A 185 10.91 -14.66 -2.61
N HIS A 186 9.69 -14.44 -2.14
CA HIS A 186 8.79 -15.51 -1.71
C HIS A 186 7.69 -15.74 -2.73
N ASP A 187 7.41 -17.01 -3.00
CA ASP A 187 6.20 -17.41 -3.69
C ASP A 187 5.04 -17.35 -2.70
N THR A 188 4.10 -16.45 -2.96
CA THR A 188 2.91 -16.25 -2.13
C THR A 188 1.66 -16.30 -3.01
N PHE A 189 0.49 -16.53 -2.40
CA PHE A 189 -0.76 -16.39 -3.15
C PHE A 189 -1.07 -14.92 -3.48
N ALA A 190 -0.46 -13.99 -2.76
CA ALA A 190 -0.61 -12.56 -2.99
C ALA A 190 0.19 -12.12 -4.22
N PRO A 191 -0.36 -11.26 -5.08
CA PRO A 191 0.38 -10.73 -6.23
C PRO A 191 1.52 -9.79 -5.85
N THR A 192 1.45 -9.13 -4.70
CA THR A 192 2.55 -8.29 -4.21
C THR A 192 3.80 -9.13 -4.00
N PRO A 193 4.94 -8.76 -4.64
CA PRO A 193 6.18 -9.50 -4.50
C PRO A 193 6.81 -9.23 -3.13
N TYR A 194 6.67 -10.18 -2.22
CA TYR A 194 7.32 -10.12 -0.92
C TYR A 194 8.69 -10.79 -0.96
N ALA A 195 9.63 -10.30 -0.15
CA ALA A 195 10.95 -10.88 0.01
C ALA A 195 11.35 -10.99 1.49
N SER A 196 12.30 -11.88 1.77
CA SER A 196 13.16 -11.79 2.94
C SER A 196 14.39 -10.97 2.59
N VAL A 197 14.82 -10.13 3.53
CA VAL A 197 16.08 -9.38 3.47
C VAL A 197 16.93 -9.82 4.65
N THR A 198 18.06 -10.45 4.37
CA THR A 198 19.02 -10.92 5.37
C THR A 198 20.19 -9.95 5.46
N PHE A 199 20.55 -9.61 6.68
CA PHE A 199 21.68 -8.77 7.05
C PHE A 199 22.73 -9.65 7.72
N ASP A 200 23.95 -9.66 7.20
CA ASP A 200 25.10 -10.38 7.75
C ASP A 200 26.22 -9.39 8.05
N GLN A 201 26.32 -9.00 9.33
CA GLN A 201 27.31 -8.05 9.82
C GLN A 201 27.31 -6.71 9.06
N VAL A 202 26.15 -6.25 8.61
CA VAL A 202 26.00 -4.98 7.90
C VAL A 202 26.32 -3.82 8.82
N VAL A 203 27.26 -2.98 8.41
CA VAL A 203 27.69 -1.81 9.20
C VAL A 203 26.74 -0.66 8.97
N VAL A 204 26.30 -0.04 10.05
CA VAL A 204 25.52 1.22 10.06
C VAL A 204 26.18 2.21 11.03
N THR A 205 26.08 3.47 10.68
CA THR A 205 26.65 4.59 11.42
C THR A 205 25.54 5.53 11.92
N PRO A 206 25.82 6.47 12.80
CA PRO A 206 24.85 7.49 13.18
C PRO A 206 24.30 8.30 12.00
N ASP A 207 25.08 8.46 10.93
CA ASP A 207 24.66 9.19 9.72
C ASP A 207 23.60 8.44 8.91
N ASP A 208 23.46 7.13 9.12
CA ASP A 208 22.47 6.28 8.46
C ASP A 208 21.12 6.29 9.20
N VAL A 209 21.02 6.91 10.36
CA VAL A 209 19.78 6.98 11.13
C VAL A 209 18.80 7.96 10.49
N VAL A 210 17.58 7.50 10.21
CA VAL A 210 16.51 8.26 9.55
C VAL A 210 15.24 8.36 10.41
N GLY A 211 15.34 8.12 11.69
CA GLY A 211 14.23 8.31 12.62
C GLY A 211 14.21 7.36 13.80
N ASP A 212 13.19 7.54 14.61
CA ASP A 212 12.88 6.78 15.81
C ASP A 212 11.51 6.05 15.68
N ALA A 213 10.98 5.56 16.79
CA ALA A 213 9.69 4.88 16.84
C ALA A 213 8.53 5.80 16.41
N ALA A 214 8.57 7.10 16.73
CA ALA A 214 7.50 8.03 16.35
C ALA A 214 7.49 8.29 14.84
N VAL A 215 8.66 8.42 14.23
CA VAL A 215 8.81 8.51 12.76
C VAL A 215 8.30 7.25 12.09
N LEU A 216 8.60 6.06 12.64
CA LEU A 216 8.08 4.79 12.13
C LEU A 216 6.54 4.74 12.20
N GLU A 217 5.96 5.09 13.34
CA GLU A 217 4.50 5.08 13.51
C GLU A 217 3.82 6.03 12.52
N ARG A 218 4.37 7.22 12.31
CA ARG A 218 3.88 8.18 11.32
C ARG A 218 3.99 7.61 9.89
N ALA A 219 5.10 7.01 9.50
CA ALA A 219 5.28 6.39 8.18
C ALA A 219 4.31 5.21 7.96
N LEU A 220 4.09 4.37 8.99
CA LEU A 220 3.12 3.28 8.94
C LEU A 220 1.68 3.78 8.87
N ALA A 221 1.35 4.93 9.45
CA ALA A 221 0.04 5.55 9.29
C ALA A 221 -0.21 5.97 7.84
N HIS A 222 0.79 6.57 7.17
CA HIS A 222 0.72 6.88 5.74
C HIS A 222 0.57 5.62 4.88
N GLN A 223 1.38 4.57 5.13
CA GLN A 223 1.25 3.28 4.43
C GLN A 223 -0.16 2.71 4.61
N THR A 224 -0.69 2.73 5.83
CA THR A 224 -2.03 2.22 6.13
C THR A 224 -3.12 2.92 5.34
N VAL A 225 -3.05 4.24 5.20
CA VAL A 225 -4.07 5.01 4.45
C VAL A 225 -4.02 4.71 2.96
N VAL A 226 -2.83 4.70 2.35
CA VAL A 226 -2.71 4.43 0.91
C VAL A 226 -3.05 2.97 0.58
N ASP A 227 -2.72 2.02 1.46
CA ASP A 227 -3.14 0.61 1.32
C ASP A 227 -4.67 0.46 1.46
N THR A 228 -5.29 1.25 2.35
CA THR A 228 -6.76 1.25 2.51
C THR A 228 -7.43 1.86 1.28
N ALA A 229 -6.88 2.92 0.70
CA ALA A 229 -7.36 3.51 -0.56
C ALA A 229 -7.25 2.49 -1.72
N TYR A 230 -6.14 1.78 -1.80
CA TYR A 230 -5.98 0.68 -2.77
C TYR A 230 -7.05 -0.40 -2.56
N ALA A 231 -7.37 -0.78 -1.32
CA ALA A 231 -8.42 -1.75 -1.02
C ALA A 231 -9.83 -1.24 -1.39
N VAL A 232 -10.11 0.06 -1.27
CA VAL A 232 -11.33 0.70 -1.79
C VAL A 232 -11.44 0.47 -3.30
N GLY A 233 -10.34 0.70 -4.03
CA GLY A 233 -10.27 0.46 -5.47
C GLY A 233 -10.51 -1.00 -5.86
N LEU A 234 -9.89 -1.95 -5.14
CA LEU A 234 -10.11 -3.39 -5.34
C LEU A 234 -11.58 -3.76 -5.18
N ALA A 235 -12.22 -3.26 -4.12
CA ALA A 235 -13.64 -3.49 -3.87
C ALA A 235 -14.51 -2.88 -4.97
N GLY A 236 -14.15 -1.68 -5.47
CA GLY A 236 -14.79 -1.02 -6.60
C GLY A 236 -14.71 -1.83 -7.90
N GLY A 237 -13.55 -2.40 -8.20
CA GLY A 237 -13.35 -3.30 -9.35
C GLY A 237 -14.17 -4.59 -9.25
N ALA A 238 -14.18 -5.22 -8.07
CA ALA A 238 -14.99 -6.41 -7.81
C ALA A 238 -16.49 -6.13 -7.94
N LEU A 239 -16.96 -4.98 -7.47
CA LEU A 239 -18.37 -4.56 -7.64
C LEU A 239 -18.69 -4.33 -9.13
N ALA A 240 -17.80 -3.69 -9.90
CA ALA A 240 -18.02 -3.48 -11.33
C ALA A 240 -18.21 -4.81 -12.08
N LEU A 241 -17.35 -5.80 -11.80
CA LEU A 241 -17.48 -7.15 -12.35
C LEU A 241 -18.80 -7.82 -11.93
N ALA A 242 -19.22 -7.67 -10.66
CA ALA A 242 -20.46 -8.25 -10.18
C ALA A 242 -21.69 -7.63 -10.83
N VAL A 243 -21.71 -6.31 -11.05
CA VAL A 243 -22.78 -5.60 -11.73
C VAL A 243 -22.83 -5.98 -13.21
N ASP A 244 -21.69 -6.03 -13.90
CA ASP A 244 -21.62 -6.48 -15.28
C ASP A 244 -22.17 -7.91 -15.43
N HIS A 245 -21.68 -8.83 -14.57
CA HIS A 245 -22.20 -10.21 -14.59
C HIS A 245 -23.70 -10.28 -14.31
N ALA A 246 -24.20 -9.54 -13.33
CA ALA A 246 -25.62 -9.53 -12.99
C ALA A 246 -26.49 -8.97 -14.10
N THR A 247 -25.97 -8.05 -14.91
CA THR A 247 -26.67 -7.42 -16.03
C THR A 247 -26.69 -8.29 -17.28
N ASN A 248 -25.60 -9.01 -17.54
CA ASN A 248 -25.40 -9.76 -18.79
C ASN A 248 -25.75 -11.25 -18.65
N ARG A 249 -25.64 -11.84 -17.43
CA ARG A 249 -25.96 -13.26 -17.21
C ARG A 249 -27.46 -13.47 -17.16
N GLU A 250 -27.97 -14.28 -18.08
CA GLU A 250 -29.38 -14.65 -18.11
C GLU A 250 -29.63 -16.04 -17.49
N GLN A 251 -30.68 -16.12 -16.67
CA GLN A 251 -31.26 -17.36 -16.18
C GLN A 251 -32.78 -17.17 -16.08
N PHE A 252 -33.55 -18.24 -16.34
CA PHE A 252 -35.02 -18.18 -16.35
C PHE A 252 -35.57 -17.14 -17.33
N GLY A 253 -34.87 -16.90 -18.46
CA GLY A 253 -35.29 -16.02 -19.55
C GLY A 253 -35.10 -14.51 -19.28
N ARG A 254 -34.29 -14.13 -18.28
CA ARG A 254 -33.99 -12.73 -17.96
C ARG A 254 -32.65 -12.57 -17.26
N PRO A 255 -32.04 -11.36 -17.25
CA PRO A 255 -30.84 -11.07 -16.47
C PRO A 255 -31.03 -11.38 -14.99
N ILE A 256 -30.01 -11.96 -14.35
CA ILE A 256 -30.07 -12.34 -12.93
C ILE A 256 -30.21 -11.12 -12.01
N GLY A 257 -29.72 -9.95 -12.42
CA GLY A 257 -29.77 -8.69 -11.66
C GLY A 257 -31.19 -8.16 -11.43
N VAL A 258 -32.22 -8.62 -12.17
CA VAL A 258 -33.60 -8.23 -11.90
C VAL A 258 -34.15 -8.87 -10.61
N ASN A 259 -33.45 -9.88 -10.07
CA ASN A 259 -33.84 -10.53 -8.83
C ASN A 259 -33.25 -9.75 -7.65
N GLN A 260 -34.10 -9.35 -6.69
CA GLN A 260 -33.68 -8.58 -5.52
C GLN A 260 -32.58 -9.27 -4.70
N ALA A 261 -32.58 -10.61 -4.64
CA ALA A 261 -31.52 -11.39 -3.98
C ALA A 261 -30.13 -11.18 -4.59
N VAL A 262 -30.04 -10.69 -5.84
CA VAL A 262 -28.77 -10.35 -6.52
C VAL A 262 -28.53 -8.85 -6.47
N SER A 263 -29.51 -8.04 -6.89
CA SER A 263 -29.34 -6.58 -6.94
C SER A 263 -29.06 -5.95 -5.58
N HIS A 264 -29.70 -6.43 -4.50
CA HIS A 264 -29.44 -5.91 -3.15
C HIS A 264 -28.00 -6.20 -2.69
N GLN A 265 -27.41 -7.35 -3.06
CA GLN A 265 -26.00 -7.62 -2.74
C GLN A 265 -25.07 -6.59 -3.41
N CYS A 266 -25.35 -6.19 -4.66
CA CYS A 266 -24.58 -5.14 -5.33
C CYS A 266 -24.75 -3.78 -4.65
N VAL A 267 -25.96 -3.45 -4.18
CA VAL A 267 -26.25 -2.20 -3.45
C VAL A 267 -25.54 -2.20 -2.10
N ASP A 268 -25.58 -3.29 -1.34
CA ASP A 268 -24.90 -3.40 -0.06
C ASP A 268 -23.38 -3.23 -0.22
N MET A 269 -22.76 -3.89 -1.22
CA MET A 269 -21.35 -3.67 -1.56
C MET A 269 -21.07 -2.19 -1.85
N ARG A 270 -21.93 -1.53 -2.63
CA ARG A 270 -21.75 -0.11 -2.97
C ARG A 270 -21.76 0.78 -1.73
N VAL A 271 -22.71 0.60 -0.83
CA VAL A 271 -22.81 1.37 0.41
C VAL A 271 -21.57 1.20 1.28
N GLU A 272 -21.09 -0.03 1.44
CA GLU A 272 -19.88 -0.32 2.22
C GLU A 272 -18.63 0.30 1.58
N ILE A 273 -18.49 0.24 0.24
CA ILE A 273 -17.36 0.84 -0.50
C ILE A 273 -17.37 2.36 -0.37
N ASP A 274 -18.53 3.01 -0.49
CA ASP A 274 -18.62 4.47 -0.34
C ASP A 274 -18.25 4.91 1.09
N ALA A 275 -18.67 4.16 2.11
CA ALA A 275 -18.25 4.41 3.48
C ALA A 275 -16.73 4.22 3.69
N MET A 276 -16.13 3.14 3.14
CA MET A 276 -14.69 2.94 3.15
C MET A 276 -13.97 4.14 2.52
N ARG A 277 -14.43 4.59 1.35
CA ARG A 277 -13.83 5.72 0.62
C ARG A 277 -13.84 7.00 1.46
N VAL A 278 -14.98 7.38 2.02
CA VAL A 278 -15.12 8.60 2.82
C VAL A 278 -14.22 8.58 4.04
N LEU A 279 -14.16 7.47 4.76
CA LEU A 279 -13.27 7.32 5.92
C LEU A 279 -11.79 7.38 5.52
N THR A 280 -11.42 6.80 4.39
CA THR A 280 -10.04 6.82 3.88
C THR A 280 -9.61 8.23 3.46
N LEU A 281 -10.46 8.95 2.72
CA LEU A 281 -10.18 10.34 2.33
C LEU A 281 -10.08 11.25 3.57
N GLN A 282 -10.93 11.02 4.59
CA GLN A 282 -10.82 11.73 5.85
C GLN A 282 -9.48 11.48 6.54
N ALA A 283 -9.03 10.22 6.58
CA ALA A 283 -7.76 9.86 7.19
C ALA A 283 -6.58 10.49 6.43
N ALA A 284 -6.58 10.44 5.10
CA ALA A 284 -5.58 11.07 4.26
C ALA A 284 -5.52 12.59 4.48
N TRP A 285 -6.67 13.27 4.46
CA TRP A 285 -6.77 14.70 4.71
C TRP A 285 -6.22 15.11 6.09
N ARG A 286 -6.41 14.27 7.12
CA ARG A 286 -5.85 14.50 8.46
C ARG A 286 -4.33 14.25 8.51
N LEU A 287 -3.82 13.25 7.77
CA LEU A 287 -2.38 13.01 7.67
C LEU A 287 -1.64 14.19 7.04
N ASP A 288 -2.22 14.84 6.03
CA ASP A 288 -1.65 16.05 5.43
C ASP A 288 -1.60 17.24 6.41
N ARG A 289 -2.28 17.10 7.55
CA ARG A 289 -2.33 18.08 8.65
C ARG A 289 -1.85 17.49 9.98
N TYR A 290 -1.00 16.47 9.90
CA TYR A 290 -0.56 15.68 11.05
C TYR A 290 -0.02 16.55 12.18
N ASP A 291 0.83 17.55 11.88
CA ASP A 291 1.49 18.39 12.88
C ASP A 291 0.51 19.29 13.66
N ALA A 292 -0.70 19.52 13.13
CA ALA A 292 -1.75 20.29 13.79
C ALA A 292 -2.61 19.45 14.76
N ASP A 293 -2.80 18.14 14.48
CA ASP A 293 -3.63 17.21 15.27
C ASP A 293 -3.16 15.76 15.09
N PRO A 294 -2.01 15.36 15.67
CA PRO A 294 -1.47 14.01 15.52
C PRO A 294 -2.42 12.92 16.02
N ASP A 295 -3.07 13.12 17.16
CA ASP A 295 -3.98 12.16 17.77
C ASP A 295 -5.25 11.99 16.90
N GLY A 296 -5.77 13.09 16.36
CA GLY A 296 -6.90 13.05 15.44
C GLY A 296 -6.58 12.36 14.11
N ALA A 297 -5.35 12.52 13.60
CA ALA A 297 -4.86 11.82 12.43
C ALA A 297 -4.74 10.31 12.71
N ALA A 298 -4.07 9.92 13.79
CA ALA A 298 -3.91 8.52 14.19
C ALA A 298 -5.26 7.81 14.37
N ARG A 299 -6.22 8.48 15.05
CA ARG A 299 -7.58 7.95 15.24
C ARG A 299 -8.32 7.78 13.92
N ALA A 300 -8.23 8.75 13.00
CA ALA A 300 -8.88 8.64 11.69
C ALA A 300 -8.31 7.50 10.86
N VAL A 301 -7.00 7.30 10.85
CA VAL A 301 -6.32 6.18 10.20
C VAL A 301 -6.80 4.84 10.78
N ALA A 302 -6.82 4.71 12.12
CA ALA A 302 -7.28 3.50 12.80
C ALA A 302 -8.73 3.19 12.46
N LEU A 303 -9.62 4.19 12.44
CA LEU A 303 -11.03 4.03 12.12
C LEU A 303 -11.23 3.58 10.65
N ALA A 304 -10.59 4.25 9.70
CA ALA A 304 -10.68 3.90 8.28
C ALA A 304 -10.22 2.46 8.03
N ASN A 305 -9.07 2.09 8.60
CA ASN A 305 -8.50 0.75 8.43
C ASN A 305 -9.33 -0.34 9.16
N ALA A 306 -9.84 -0.05 10.36
CA ALA A 306 -10.73 -0.98 11.07
C ALA A 306 -12.00 -1.27 10.28
N TYR A 307 -12.66 -0.23 9.78
CA TYR A 307 -13.87 -0.38 8.98
C TYR A 307 -13.60 -1.15 7.68
N ALA A 308 -12.55 -0.77 6.93
CA ALA A 308 -12.20 -1.45 5.69
C ALA A 308 -11.96 -2.96 5.90
N ARG A 309 -11.21 -3.34 6.95
CA ARG A 309 -10.93 -4.75 7.26
C ARG A 309 -12.13 -5.53 7.75
N ASP A 310 -13.10 -4.86 8.35
CA ASP A 310 -14.35 -5.49 8.79
C ASP A 310 -15.27 -5.80 7.60
N VAL A 311 -15.46 -4.84 6.68
CA VAL A 311 -16.43 -4.99 5.59
C VAL A 311 -15.88 -5.68 4.34
N LEU A 312 -14.58 -5.56 4.07
CA LEU A 312 -13.96 -6.06 2.83
C LEU A 312 -14.19 -7.56 2.58
N PRO A 313 -14.06 -8.49 3.57
CA PRO A 313 -14.36 -9.90 3.39
C PRO A 313 -15.81 -10.15 2.97
N GLY A 314 -16.76 -9.36 3.52
CA GLY A 314 -18.17 -9.41 3.17
C GLY A 314 -18.44 -8.97 1.74
N ILE A 315 -17.78 -7.90 1.28
CA ILE A 315 -17.86 -7.41 -0.10
C ILE A 315 -17.43 -8.50 -1.08
N PHE A 316 -16.27 -9.12 -0.87
CA PHE A 316 -15.78 -10.18 -1.76
C PHE A 316 -16.61 -11.46 -1.69
N THR A 317 -17.16 -11.81 -0.53
CA THR A 317 -18.09 -12.93 -0.39
C THR A 317 -19.34 -12.71 -1.25
N ARG A 318 -19.93 -11.50 -1.22
CA ARG A 318 -21.08 -11.14 -2.06
C ARG A 318 -20.72 -11.12 -3.56
N ALA A 319 -19.57 -10.59 -3.92
CA ALA A 319 -19.10 -10.60 -5.31
C ALA A 319 -19.00 -12.04 -5.83
N HIS A 320 -18.39 -12.95 -5.09
CA HIS A 320 -18.34 -14.37 -5.44
C HIS A 320 -19.73 -15.01 -5.50
N GLN A 321 -20.62 -14.66 -4.58
CA GLN A 321 -21.99 -15.17 -4.58
C GLN A 321 -22.77 -14.77 -5.85
N VAL A 322 -22.61 -13.52 -6.31
CA VAL A 322 -23.24 -13.03 -7.55
C VAL A 322 -22.73 -13.80 -8.77
N HIS A 323 -21.44 -14.08 -8.85
CA HIS A 323 -20.84 -14.81 -9.97
C HIS A 323 -21.10 -16.32 -9.92
N GLY A 324 -21.27 -16.89 -8.71
CA GLY A 324 -21.34 -18.34 -8.52
C GLY A 324 -20.02 -19.02 -8.86
N ALA A 325 -20.08 -20.23 -9.45
CA ALA A 325 -18.90 -21.07 -9.66
C ALA A 325 -17.78 -20.41 -10.51
N ILE A 326 -18.13 -19.61 -11.50
CA ILE A 326 -17.13 -18.95 -12.36
C ILE A 326 -16.24 -17.98 -11.58
N GLY A 327 -16.77 -17.31 -10.56
CA GLY A 327 -15.99 -16.37 -9.73
C GLY A 327 -14.83 -17.01 -8.96
N PHE A 328 -14.83 -18.35 -8.79
CA PHE A 328 -13.78 -19.08 -8.11
C PHE A 328 -12.69 -19.62 -9.05
N THR A 329 -12.86 -19.48 -10.36
CA THR A 329 -11.85 -19.96 -11.32
C THR A 329 -10.70 -18.97 -11.46
N MET A 330 -9.49 -19.47 -11.72
CA MET A 330 -8.29 -18.63 -11.89
C MET A 330 -8.31 -17.82 -13.17
N GLU A 331 -9.06 -18.27 -14.16
CA GLU A 331 -9.23 -17.62 -15.47
C GLU A 331 -10.13 -16.39 -15.39
N TYR A 332 -11.05 -16.34 -14.39
CA TYR A 332 -11.96 -15.23 -14.23
C TYR A 332 -11.33 -14.08 -13.43
N ASP A 333 -11.59 -12.84 -13.83
CA ASP A 333 -10.88 -11.68 -13.31
C ASP A 333 -11.12 -11.38 -11.81
N LEU A 334 -12.23 -11.85 -11.23
CA LEU A 334 -12.55 -11.60 -9.82
C LEU A 334 -11.46 -12.11 -8.88
N GLN A 335 -10.75 -13.19 -9.21
CA GLN A 335 -9.67 -13.74 -8.41
C GLN A 335 -8.48 -12.76 -8.28
N LEU A 336 -8.22 -11.89 -9.28
CA LEU A 336 -7.17 -10.88 -9.22
C LEU A 336 -7.42 -9.90 -8.05
N TYR A 337 -8.66 -9.47 -7.91
CA TYR A 337 -9.10 -8.58 -6.82
C TYR A 337 -9.14 -9.31 -5.50
N THR A 338 -9.70 -10.52 -5.46
CA THR A 338 -9.86 -11.32 -4.23
C THR A 338 -8.53 -11.63 -3.56
N ARG A 339 -7.51 -12.05 -4.33
CA ARG A 339 -6.18 -12.38 -3.80
C ARG A 339 -5.49 -11.14 -3.20
N ARG A 340 -5.59 -9.99 -3.87
CA ARG A 340 -5.05 -8.71 -3.38
C ARG A 340 -5.77 -8.23 -2.12
N ALA A 341 -7.10 -8.31 -2.10
CA ALA A 341 -7.90 -7.96 -0.94
C ALA A 341 -7.59 -8.87 0.26
N LYS A 342 -7.38 -10.17 0.01
CA LYS A 342 -6.98 -11.12 1.07
C LYS A 342 -5.56 -10.83 1.59
N ALA A 343 -4.64 -10.38 0.74
CA ALA A 343 -3.33 -9.94 1.19
C ALA A 343 -3.45 -8.71 2.11
N TYR A 344 -4.26 -7.71 1.73
CA TYR A 344 -4.53 -6.55 2.58
C TYR A 344 -5.14 -6.98 3.93
N GLU A 345 -6.11 -7.90 3.94
CA GLU A 345 -6.74 -8.41 5.17
C GLU A 345 -5.72 -9.05 6.13
N LEU A 346 -4.75 -9.80 5.60
CA LEU A 346 -3.76 -10.55 6.37
C LEU A 346 -2.56 -9.71 6.84
N THR A 347 -2.32 -8.54 6.24
CA THR A 347 -1.25 -7.62 6.62
C THR A 347 -1.76 -6.53 7.58
N GLY A 348 -0.89 -5.81 8.27
CA GLY A 348 -1.27 -4.62 9.07
C GLY A 348 -2.08 -4.88 10.36
N GLY A 349 -2.33 -6.11 10.79
CA GLY A 349 -2.77 -6.45 12.17
C GLY A 349 -4.25 -6.68 12.41
N GLY A 350 -5.11 -6.70 11.37
CA GLY A 350 -6.54 -7.05 11.53
C GLY A 350 -7.44 -5.96 12.15
N ALA A 351 -8.77 -6.07 11.96
CA ALA A 351 -9.76 -5.07 12.40
C ALA A 351 -9.74 -4.84 13.92
N ALA A 352 -9.64 -5.91 14.72
CA ALA A 352 -9.71 -5.83 16.17
C ALA A 352 -8.63 -4.91 16.77
N ARG A 353 -7.39 -5.03 16.30
CA ARG A 353 -6.27 -4.17 16.74
C ARG A 353 -6.57 -2.68 16.51
N HIS A 354 -7.10 -2.34 15.35
CA HIS A 354 -7.41 -0.95 15.00
C HIS A 354 -8.63 -0.42 15.78
N LEU A 355 -9.61 -1.26 16.05
CA LEU A 355 -10.73 -0.91 16.96
C LEU A 355 -10.24 -0.65 18.39
N GLU A 356 -9.29 -1.44 18.90
CA GLU A 356 -8.65 -1.18 20.19
C GLU A 356 -7.92 0.18 20.21
N GLN A 357 -7.22 0.52 19.13
CA GLN A 357 -6.57 1.84 19.00
C GLN A 357 -7.61 2.97 19.03
N VAL A 358 -8.75 2.82 18.35
CA VAL A 358 -9.86 3.78 18.40
C VAL A 358 -10.42 3.90 19.82
N ALA A 359 -10.73 2.78 20.48
CA ALA A 359 -11.26 2.76 21.85
C ALA A 359 -10.29 3.45 22.82
N HIS A 360 -9.00 3.13 22.74
CA HIS A 360 -7.96 3.76 23.57
C HIS A 360 -7.89 5.28 23.36
N SER A 361 -8.00 5.74 22.10
CA SER A 361 -8.01 7.17 21.75
C SER A 361 -9.23 7.92 22.28
N LEU A 362 -10.28 7.21 22.68
CA LEU A 362 -11.52 7.71 23.27
C LEU A 362 -11.55 7.57 24.81
N GLY A 363 -10.48 7.01 25.40
CA GLY A 363 -10.40 6.76 26.84
C GLY A 363 -11.20 5.57 27.32
N LEU A 364 -11.49 4.61 26.43
CA LEU A 364 -12.24 3.37 26.71
C LEU A 364 -11.29 2.19 26.93
#